data_109eed7204cd1c8f39e6dea7e3b3de24
#
_entry.id   109eed7204cd1c8f39e6dea7e3b3de24
#
_cell.length_a   1.000
_cell.length_b   1.000
_cell.length_c   1.000
_cell.angle_alpha   90.00
_cell.angle_beta   90.00
_cell.angle_gamma   90.00
#
_symmetry.space_group_name_H-M   'P 1'
#
loop_
_entity.id
_entity.type
_entity.pdbx_description
1 polymer ?
#
loop_
_entity_poly.entity_id
_entity_poly.type
_entity_poly.pdbx_seq_one_letter_code
_entity_poly.pdbx_strand_id
1 'polypeptide(L)'
;MGGNTQYAVVPKVVLERGCLLPYYGDGFFAGSLAEALGCILRGYKGLYHTDYTNYVRTDGAKKGGRIAILGGAGPMGIGAVELALGYADVKQVVVTDLNGQRLDFAAKNCSPARAREKGVDLRYINTSAMDDPAEYLLQLSEGGFDDVFVMVPVPGLFSLAEKLCREDGCINFFAGPAVHDLPGSLNLYRVHYDGIHVVGTAGSIPRDMTDVLRLMENGSIAPGALVSHILGLNAAAQTLYGMEKPDGAKKVCYNALDLPLTAIADFEELGKTDPMFAQLHTLVQKHGGLWNAEAEAYLLENCPKL
;
A
#
# COMPACT_ATOMS: atom_id res chain seq x y z
N MET A 1 19.29 -5.18 14.77
CA MET A 1 19.34 -6.39 13.94
C MET A 1 18.58 -6.08 12.66
N GLY A 2 19.15 -6.42 11.50
CA GLY A 2 18.48 -6.28 10.19
C GLY A 2 17.94 -7.63 9.72
N GLY A 3 16.95 -7.61 8.79
CA GLY A 3 16.39 -8.80 8.16
C GLY A 3 17.22 -9.38 7.02
N ASN A 4 18.19 -8.61 6.49
CA ASN A 4 19.05 -9.06 5.39
C ASN A 4 20.22 -9.92 5.90
N THR A 5 19.89 -11.14 6.31
CA THR A 5 20.82 -12.13 6.84
C THR A 5 20.21 -13.52 6.72
N GLN A 6 21.05 -14.55 6.55
CA GLN A 6 20.59 -15.95 6.50
C GLN A 6 20.12 -16.44 7.88
N TYR A 7 20.75 -15.97 8.95
CA TYR A 7 20.43 -16.35 10.32
C TYR A 7 20.36 -15.11 11.22
N ALA A 8 19.36 -15.07 12.08
CA ALA A 8 19.21 -14.02 13.07
C ALA A 8 18.87 -14.61 14.45
N VAL A 9 19.42 -14.00 15.49
CA VAL A 9 19.03 -14.32 16.86
C VAL A 9 17.80 -13.50 17.22
N VAL A 10 16.71 -14.15 17.62
CA VAL A 10 15.52 -13.49 18.14
C VAL A 10 15.75 -13.19 19.63
N PRO A 11 15.86 -11.92 20.06
CA PRO A 11 16.05 -11.58 21.45
C PRO A 11 14.87 -12.03 22.32
N LYS A 12 15.17 -12.43 23.56
CA LYS A 12 14.15 -12.86 24.55
C LYS A 12 13.01 -11.85 24.70
N VAL A 13 13.31 -10.55 24.67
CA VAL A 13 12.32 -9.47 24.78
C VAL A 13 11.27 -9.50 23.66
N VAL A 14 11.61 -9.97 22.47
CA VAL A 14 10.66 -10.11 21.34
C VAL A 14 9.60 -11.16 21.68
N LEU A 15 10.03 -12.27 22.30
CA LEU A 15 9.13 -13.34 22.75
C LEU A 15 8.26 -12.87 23.91
N GLU A 16 8.88 -12.25 24.92
CA GLU A 16 8.18 -11.74 26.12
C GLU A 16 7.15 -10.66 25.81
N ARG A 17 7.36 -9.89 24.73
CA ARG A 17 6.45 -8.83 24.27
C ARG A 17 5.43 -9.31 23.24
N GLY A 18 5.41 -10.61 22.91
CA GLY A 18 4.48 -11.16 21.91
C GLY A 18 4.69 -10.58 20.49
N CYS A 19 5.95 -10.21 20.17
CA CYS A 19 6.29 -9.64 18.85
C CYS A 19 6.72 -10.71 17.83
N LEU A 20 6.74 -11.99 18.20
CA LEU A 20 6.86 -13.10 17.26
C LEU A 20 5.45 -13.56 16.89
N LEU A 21 5.06 -13.25 15.66
CA LEU A 21 3.71 -13.51 15.18
C LEU A 21 3.67 -14.76 14.31
N PRO A 22 2.72 -15.68 14.52
CA PRO A 22 2.51 -16.82 13.63
C PRO A 22 1.98 -16.34 12.28
N TYR A 23 2.41 -17.02 11.23
CA TYR A 23 1.92 -16.83 9.87
C TYR A 23 1.64 -18.20 9.24
N TYR A 24 0.46 -18.38 8.68
CA TYR A 24 -0.04 -19.65 8.14
C TYR A 24 -0.31 -19.59 6.63
N GLY A 25 0.12 -18.52 5.96
CA GLY A 25 -0.02 -18.38 4.51
C GLY A 25 1.06 -19.14 3.73
N ASP A 26 0.85 -19.26 2.43
CA ASP A 26 1.63 -20.13 1.55
C ASP A 26 2.96 -19.52 1.06
N GLY A 27 3.22 -18.22 1.29
CA GLY A 27 4.40 -17.54 0.77
C GLY A 27 5.09 -16.65 1.80
N PHE A 28 6.42 -16.77 1.91
CA PHE A 28 7.23 -15.95 2.82
C PHE A 28 7.19 -14.45 2.47
N PHE A 29 7.10 -14.12 1.15
CA PHE A 29 7.03 -12.73 0.69
C PHE A 29 5.84 -11.99 1.31
N ALA A 30 4.69 -12.65 1.44
CA ALA A 30 3.49 -12.06 2.01
C ALA A 30 3.72 -11.70 3.48
N GLY A 31 4.24 -12.64 4.29
CA GLY A 31 4.62 -12.39 5.67
C GLY A 31 5.61 -11.23 5.84
N SER A 32 6.56 -11.06 4.90
CA SER A 32 7.53 -9.97 4.91
C SER A 32 6.90 -8.57 4.69
N LEU A 33 5.69 -8.50 4.15
CA LEU A 33 4.94 -7.26 3.92
C LEU A 33 4.01 -6.88 5.08
N ALA A 34 3.91 -7.72 6.12
CA ALA A 34 2.98 -7.53 7.23
C ALA A 34 3.19 -6.20 7.96
N GLU A 35 4.44 -5.76 8.13
CA GLU A 35 4.73 -4.48 8.80
C GLU A 35 4.21 -3.29 7.97
N ALA A 36 4.56 -3.24 6.69
CA ALA A 36 4.14 -2.16 5.80
C ALA A 36 2.61 -2.06 5.68
N LEU A 37 1.94 -3.20 5.48
CA LEU A 37 0.48 -3.25 5.41
C LEU A 37 -0.16 -3.01 6.79
N GLY A 38 0.47 -3.40 7.88
CA GLY A 38 0.07 -3.09 9.24
C GLY A 38 0.05 -1.59 9.52
N CYS A 39 1.06 -0.85 9.03
CA CYS A 39 1.08 0.62 9.10
C CYS A 39 -0.13 1.23 8.37
N ILE A 40 -0.45 0.72 7.18
CA ILE A 40 -1.59 1.22 6.40
C ILE A 40 -2.91 0.85 7.08
N LEU A 41 -3.04 -0.38 7.59
CA LEU A 41 -4.23 -0.81 8.34
C LEU A 41 -4.47 0.09 9.56
N ARG A 42 -3.39 0.45 10.27
CA ARG A 42 -3.48 1.43 11.35
C ARG A 42 -3.98 2.79 10.86
N GLY A 43 -3.58 3.21 9.64
CA GLY A 43 -4.12 4.39 8.98
C GLY A 43 -5.64 4.31 8.84
N TYR A 44 -6.18 3.19 8.36
CA TYR A 44 -7.62 2.96 8.27
C TYR A 44 -8.30 2.95 9.64
N LYS A 45 -7.73 2.26 10.62
CA LYS A 45 -8.27 2.22 12.01
C LYS A 45 -8.22 3.57 12.71
N GLY A 46 -7.36 4.48 12.28
CA GLY A 46 -7.24 5.83 12.81
C GLY A 46 -8.30 6.81 12.29
N LEU A 47 -8.97 6.48 11.18
CA LEU A 47 -10.12 7.25 10.68
C LEU A 47 -11.28 7.15 11.65
N TYR A 48 -12.17 8.14 11.63
CA TYR A 48 -13.43 8.06 12.37
C TYR A 48 -14.48 9.02 11.81
N HIS A 49 -15.75 8.72 12.10
CA HIS A 49 -16.91 9.51 11.71
C HIS A 49 -17.87 9.63 12.89
N THR A 50 -18.61 10.74 12.94
CA THR A 50 -19.53 11.04 14.05
C THR A 50 -20.95 11.08 13.55
N ASP A 51 -21.84 10.31 14.18
CA ASP A 51 -23.28 10.53 14.03
C ASP A 51 -23.71 11.67 14.95
N TYR A 52 -23.91 12.84 14.38
CA TYR A 52 -24.29 14.05 15.14
C TYR A 52 -25.72 14.02 15.70
N THR A 53 -26.53 13.03 15.32
CA THR A 53 -27.87 12.85 15.91
C THR A 53 -27.82 12.30 17.32
N ASN A 54 -26.77 11.54 17.63
CA ASN A 54 -26.58 10.86 18.92
C ASN A 54 -25.16 10.99 19.49
N TYR A 55 -24.26 11.70 18.78
CA TYR A 55 -22.85 11.90 19.11
C TYR A 55 -22.05 10.59 19.21
N VAL A 56 -22.49 9.54 18.53
CA VAL A 56 -21.73 8.28 18.48
C VAL A 56 -20.62 8.39 17.45
N ARG A 57 -19.41 8.12 17.90
CA ARG A 57 -18.23 7.99 17.05
C ARG A 57 -18.07 6.56 16.57
N THR A 58 -17.86 6.39 15.26
CA THR A 58 -17.53 5.11 14.62
C THR A 58 -16.11 5.19 14.10
N ASP A 59 -15.20 4.32 14.58
CA ASP A 59 -13.83 4.25 14.12
C ASP A 59 -13.74 3.46 12.79
N GLY A 60 -12.78 3.84 11.95
CA GLY A 60 -12.54 3.27 10.63
C GLY A 60 -13.09 4.13 9.50
N ALA A 61 -12.88 3.68 8.26
CA ALA A 61 -13.41 4.34 7.07
C ALA A 61 -14.94 4.37 7.07
N LYS A 62 -15.53 5.39 6.45
CA LYS A 62 -16.98 5.52 6.30
C LYS A 62 -17.55 4.33 5.53
N LYS A 63 -18.45 3.57 6.13
CA LYS A 63 -19.11 2.45 5.45
C LYS A 63 -19.90 2.92 4.23
N GLY A 64 -19.67 2.26 3.09
CA GLY A 64 -20.24 2.67 1.80
C GLY A 64 -19.72 4.02 1.31
N GLY A 65 -18.66 4.53 1.91
CA GLY A 65 -18.07 5.85 1.63
C GLY A 65 -17.19 5.88 0.40
N ARG A 66 -16.57 7.04 0.19
CA ARG A 66 -15.62 7.32 -0.89
C ARG A 66 -14.28 7.71 -0.29
N ILE A 67 -13.21 7.14 -0.82
CA ILE A 67 -11.83 7.41 -0.37
C ILE A 67 -11.03 8.05 -1.50
N ALA A 68 -10.30 9.12 -1.18
CA ALA A 68 -9.21 9.63 -2.00
C ALA A 68 -7.85 9.21 -1.41
N ILE A 69 -6.92 8.77 -2.28
CA ILE A 69 -5.54 8.43 -1.91
C ILE A 69 -4.63 9.34 -2.72
N LEU A 70 -4.21 10.45 -2.13
CA LEU A 70 -3.44 11.51 -2.79
C LEU A 70 -1.94 11.21 -2.76
N GLY A 71 -1.29 11.23 -3.93
CA GLY A 71 0.11 10.78 -4.10
C GLY A 71 0.24 9.26 -3.90
N GLY A 72 -0.78 8.52 -4.30
CA GLY A 72 -1.02 7.13 -3.92
C GLY A 72 -0.51 6.07 -4.91
N ALA A 73 0.22 6.41 -5.95
CA ALA A 73 0.73 5.42 -6.90
C ALA A 73 2.02 4.70 -6.45
N GLY A 74 2.54 5.02 -5.27
CA GLY A 74 3.66 4.32 -4.64
C GLY A 74 3.24 3.06 -3.88
N PRO A 75 4.22 2.29 -3.35
CA PRO A 75 3.93 1.00 -2.70
C PRO A 75 2.97 1.10 -1.51
N MET A 76 3.03 2.18 -0.72
CA MET A 76 2.12 2.37 0.41
C MET A 76 0.70 2.70 -0.07
N GLY A 77 0.55 3.47 -1.16
CA GLY A 77 -0.75 3.74 -1.76
C GLY A 77 -1.38 2.50 -2.40
N ILE A 78 -0.59 1.65 -3.09
CA ILE A 78 -1.04 0.35 -3.59
C ILE A 78 -1.56 -0.52 -2.43
N GLY A 79 -0.84 -0.56 -1.31
CA GLY A 79 -1.31 -1.25 -0.11
C GLY A 79 -2.59 -0.64 0.48
N ALA A 80 -2.75 0.69 0.39
CA ALA A 80 -3.99 1.34 0.82
C ALA A 80 -5.17 0.95 -0.09
N VAL A 81 -4.96 0.83 -1.40
CA VAL A 81 -5.97 0.28 -2.32
C VAL A 81 -6.32 -1.16 -1.95
N GLU A 82 -5.34 -2.03 -1.72
CA GLU A 82 -5.61 -3.42 -1.31
C GLU A 82 -6.46 -3.50 -0.04
N LEU A 83 -6.16 -2.67 0.96
CA LEU A 83 -6.96 -2.61 2.19
C LEU A 83 -8.33 -1.95 1.97
N ALA A 84 -8.46 -0.99 1.05
CA ALA A 84 -9.77 -0.49 0.65
C ALA A 84 -10.64 -1.60 0.07
N LEU A 85 -10.05 -2.47 -0.77
CA LEU A 85 -10.77 -3.56 -1.45
C LEU A 85 -11.04 -4.77 -0.56
N GLY A 86 -10.23 -5.01 0.48
CA GLY A 86 -10.30 -6.23 1.28
C GLY A 86 -10.67 -6.06 2.74
N TYR A 87 -10.64 -4.83 3.25
CA TYR A 87 -10.90 -4.52 4.66
C TYR A 87 -11.95 -3.43 4.86
N ALA A 88 -11.86 -2.32 4.11
CA ALA A 88 -12.80 -1.22 4.25
C ALA A 88 -14.06 -1.48 3.40
N ASP A 89 -15.22 -1.22 3.97
CA ASP A 89 -16.51 -1.31 3.26
C ASP A 89 -16.76 0.03 2.54
N VAL A 90 -16.17 0.21 1.35
CA VAL A 90 -16.23 1.46 0.58
C VAL A 90 -16.75 1.21 -0.84
N LYS A 91 -17.41 2.20 -1.44
CA LYS A 91 -17.95 2.10 -2.81
C LYS A 91 -17.07 2.71 -3.89
N GLN A 92 -16.19 3.64 -3.53
CA GLN A 92 -15.30 4.31 -4.49
C GLN A 92 -13.94 4.57 -3.88
N VAL A 93 -12.90 4.35 -4.67
CA VAL A 93 -11.51 4.72 -4.36
C VAL A 93 -10.93 5.49 -5.54
N VAL A 94 -10.41 6.69 -5.29
CA VAL A 94 -9.72 7.50 -6.30
C VAL A 94 -8.28 7.70 -5.87
N VAL A 95 -7.36 7.21 -6.69
CA VAL A 95 -5.91 7.35 -6.49
C VAL A 95 -5.40 8.45 -7.39
N THR A 96 -4.68 9.41 -6.83
CA THR A 96 -4.03 10.46 -7.64
C THR A 96 -2.52 10.39 -7.53
N ASP A 97 -1.83 10.73 -8.60
CA ASP A 97 -0.37 10.91 -8.62
C ASP A 97 0.01 11.85 -9.79
N LEU A 98 1.23 12.37 -9.77
CA LEU A 98 1.80 13.15 -10.86
C LEU A 98 2.53 12.27 -11.89
N ASN A 99 2.92 11.06 -11.51
CA ASN A 99 3.71 10.15 -12.34
C ASN A 99 2.81 9.11 -13.02
N GLY A 100 2.61 9.26 -14.36
CA GLY A 100 1.79 8.35 -15.14
C GLY A 100 2.27 6.91 -15.12
N GLN A 101 3.59 6.66 -15.19
CA GLN A 101 4.14 5.29 -15.16
C GLN A 101 3.84 4.56 -13.84
N ARG A 102 3.88 5.30 -12.72
CA ARG A 102 3.49 4.74 -11.41
C ARG A 102 2.00 4.43 -11.34
N LEU A 103 1.16 5.31 -11.90
CA LEU A 103 -0.28 5.07 -11.99
C LEU A 103 -0.59 3.85 -12.85
N ASP A 104 0.09 3.68 -13.98
CA ASP A 104 -0.06 2.51 -14.86
C ASP A 104 0.36 1.22 -14.14
N PHE A 105 1.47 1.25 -13.41
CA PHE A 105 1.91 0.14 -12.57
C PHE A 105 0.89 -0.20 -11.48
N ALA A 106 0.39 0.81 -10.76
CA ALA A 106 -0.62 0.62 -9.72
C ALA A 106 -1.93 0.07 -10.30
N ALA A 107 -2.39 0.59 -11.45
CA ALA A 107 -3.59 0.14 -12.14
C ALA A 107 -3.47 -1.28 -12.70
N LYS A 108 -2.26 -1.70 -13.10
CA LYS A 108 -1.99 -3.08 -13.51
C LYS A 108 -2.09 -4.04 -12.33
N ASN A 109 -1.52 -3.70 -11.18
CA ASN A 109 -1.42 -4.58 -10.02
C ASN A 109 -2.69 -4.58 -9.15
N CYS A 110 -3.36 -3.44 -9.01
CA CYS A 110 -4.69 -3.31 -8.39
C CYS A 110 -5.67 -2.84 -9.45
N SER A 111 -6.14 -3.77 -10.30
CA SER A 111 -6.91 -3.37 -11.48
C SER A 111 -8.31 -2.88 -11.13
N PRO A 112 -8.82 -1.84 -11.86
CA PRO A 112 -10.22 -1.41 -11.74
C PRO A 112 -11.23 -2.53 -12.03
N ALA A 113 -10.85 -3.52 -12.85
CA ALA A 113 -11.71 -4.67 -13.13
C ALA A 113 -11.90 -5.53 -11.87
N ARG A 114 -10.81 -5.90 -11.18
CA ARG A 114 -10.85 -6.65 -9.92
C ARG A 114 -11.57 -5.87 -8.81
N ALA A 115 -11.39 -4.56 -8.75
CA ALA A 115 -12.12 -3.71 -7.80
C ALA A 115 -13.63 -3.74 -8.04
N ARG A 116 -14.05 -3.72 -9.31
CA ARG A 116 -15.46 -3.80 -9.71
C ARG A 116 -16.11 -5.13 -9.32
N GLU A 117 -15.38 -6.24 -9.39
CA GLU A 117 -15.84 -7.56 -8.92
C GLU A 117 -16.11 -7.54 -7.40
N LYS A 118 -15.43 -6.67 -6.65
CA LYS A 118 -15.67 -6.44 -5.22
C LYS A 118 -16.68 -5.31 -4.94
N GLY A 119 -17.33 -4.75 -5.97
CA GLY A 119 -18.31 -3.69 -5.85
C GLY A 119 -17.73 -2.29 -5.66
N VAL A 120 -16.44 -2.09 -5.92
CA VAL A 120 -15.73 -0.82 -5.71
C VAL A 120 -15.41 -0.14 -7.04
N ASP A 121 -15.76 1.13 -7.20
CA ASP A 121 -15.33 1.99 -8.32
C ASP A 121 -13.92 2.52 -8.04
N LEU A 122 -12.90 1.85 -8.59
CA LEU A 122 -11.50 2.24 -8.45
C LEU A 122 -11.04 3.04 -9.67
N ARG A 123 -10.48 4.23 -9.43
CA ARG A 123 -9.96 5.10 -10.49
C ARG A 123 -8.56 5.61 -10.18
N TYR A 124 -7.73 5.68 -11.22
CA TYR A 124 -6.38 6.24 -11.18
C TYR A 124 -6.34 7.51 -12.02
N ILE A 125 -5.96 8.63 -11.42
CA ILE A 125 -6.02 9.95 -12.04
C ILE A 125 -4.64 10.61 -12.01
N ASN A 126 -4.13 10.91 -13.19
CA ASN A 126 -2.92 11.74 -13.31
C ASN A 126 -3.32 13.21 -13.20
N THR A 127 -2.82 13.88 -12.16
CA THR A 127 -3.12 15.29 -11.91
C THR A 127 -2.01 16.24 -12.36
N SER A 128 -0.96 15.75 -13.03
CA SER A 128 0.22 16.55 -13.40
C SER A 128 -0.07 17.68 -14.41
N ALA A 129 -1.11 17.52 -15.23
CA ALA A 129 -1.51 18.50 -16.26
C ALA A 129 -2.80 19.26 -15.90
N MET A 130 -3.27 19.17 -14.65
CA MET A 130 -4.48 19.83 -14.19
C MET A 130 -4.14 21.13 -13.46
N ASP A 131 -4.71 22.25 -13.90
CA ASP A 131 -4.54 23.52 -13.22
C ASP A 131 -5.26 23.55 -11.87
N ASP A 132 -6.48 23.01 -11.79
CA ASP A 132 -7.23 22.78 -10.55
C ASP A 132 -7.78 21.35 -10.48
N PRO A 133 -7.03 20.43 -9.86
CA PRO A 133 -7.49 19.06 -9.69
C PRO A 133 -8.68 18.93 -8.74
N ALA A 134 -8.94 19.93 -7.86
CA ALA A 134 -10.02 19.84 -6.89
C ALA A 134 -11.39 19.80 -7.57
N GLU A 135 -11.66 20.69 -8.53
CA GLU A 135 -12.95 20.74 -9.23
C GLU A 135 -13.25 19.41 -9.93
N TYR A 136 -12.27 18.88 -10.67
CA TYR A 136 -12.42 17.59 -11.36
C TYR A 136 -12.70 16.45 -10.37
N LEU A 137 -11.96 16.37 -9.26
CA LEU A 137 -12.09 15.31 -8.27
C LEU A 137 -13.41 15.42 -7.50
N LEU A 138 -13.90 16.62 -7.24
CA LEU A 138 -15.22 16.86 -6.61
C LEU A 138 -16.37 16.40 -7.53
N GLN A 139 -16.29 16.69 -8.83
CA GLN A 139 -17.25 16.21 -9.81
C GLN A 139 -17.23 14.67 -9.89
N LEU A 140 -16.02 14.08 -9.94
CA LEU A 140 -15.82 12.63 -10.01
C LEU A 140 -16.38 11.87 -8.80
N SER A 141 -16.34 12.50 -7.62
CA SER A 141 -16.79 11.94 -6.33
C SER A 141 -18.19 12.38 -5.91
N GLU A 142 -18.93 13.08 -6.79
CA GLU A 142 -20.25 13.62 -6.47
C GLU A 142 -20.25 14.49 -5.18
N GLY A 143 -19.30 15.41 -5.10
CA GLY A 143 -19.21 16.39 -4.02
C GLY A 143 -18.18 16.05 -2.92
N GLY A 144 -17.22 15.19 -3.18
CA GLY A 144 -16.07 14.96 -2.30
C GLY A 144 -15.99 13.55 -1.71
N PHE A 145 -15.03 13.38 -0.81
CA PHE A 145 -14.65 12.10 -0.21
C PHE A 145 -14.93 12.10 1.29
N ASP A 146 -15.37 10.97 1.79
CA ASP A 146 -15.59 10.77 3.22
C ASP A 146 -14.25 10.62 3.94
N ASP A 147 -13.26 9.99 3.29
CA ASP A 147 -11.92 9.80 3.82
C ASP A 147 -10.86 10.19 2.79
N VAL A 148 -9.81 10.87 3.23
CA VAL A 148 -8.71 11.31 2.35
C VAL A 148 -7.37 10.95 2.96
N PHE A 149 -6.62 10.06 2.30
CA PHE A 149 -5.24 9.76 2.65
C PHE A 149 -4.27 10.67 1.92
N VAL A 150 -3.37 11.34 2.64
CA VAL A 150 -2.25 12.10 2.10
C VAL A 150 -0.99 11.26 2.22
N MET A 151 -0.50 10.71 1.10
CA MET A 151 0.58 9.70 1.08
C MET A 151 1.97 10.30 0.91
N VAL A 152 2.08 11.58 0.58
CA VAL A 152 3.37 12.28 0.42
C VAL A 152 3.40 13.58 1.22
N PRO A 153 4.54 13.97 1.83
CA PRO A 153 4.63 15.10 2.75
C PRO A 153 4.74 16.43 1.99
N VAL A 154 3.71 16.77 1.21
CA VAL A 154 3.64 18.02 0.43
C VAL A 154 2.49 18.87 0.97
N PRO A 155 2.75 20.09 1.50
CA PRO A 155 1.71 20.95 2.07
C PRO A 155 0.54 21.23 1.12
N GLY A 156 0.80 21.39 -0.18
CA GLY A 156 -0.24 21.57 -1.20
C GLY A 156 -1.22 20.41 -1.31
N LEU A 157 -0.77 19.16 -1.10
CA LEU A 157 -1.67 18.01 -1.07
C LEU A 157 -2.56 17.97 0.16
N PHE A 158 -2.08 18.46 1.30
CA PHE A 158 -2.90 18.61 2.48
C PHE A 158 -4.02 19.65 2.26
N SER A 159 -3.70 20.78 1.63
CA SER A 159 -4.70 21.78 1.25
C SER A 159 -5.71 21.25 0.20
N LEU A 160 -5.27 20.40 -0.72
CA LEU A 160 -6.16 19.71 -1.64
C LEU A 160 -7.07 18.72 -0.89
N ALA A 161 -6.51 17.92 0.04
CA ALA A 161 -7.28 16.98 0.85
C ALA A 161 -8.40 17.70 1.63
N GLU A 162 -8.11 18.87 2.19
CA GLU A 162 -9.09 19.69 2.88
C GLU A 162 -10.25 20.09 1.96
N LYS A 163 -9.96 20.56 0.73
CA LYS A 163 -10.99 20.94 -0.24
C LYS A 163 -11.85 19.75 -0.67
N LEU A 164 -11.25 18.57 -0.78
CA LEU A 164 -11.91 17.35 -1.22
C LEU A 164 -12.72 16.64 -0.14
N CYS A 165 -12.48 16.95 1.13
CA CYS A 165 -13.12 16.30 2.25
C CYS A 165 -14.60 16.72 2.36
N ARG A 166 -15.51 15.80 2.62
CA ARG A 166 -16.94 16.06 2.86
C ARG A 166 -17.18 16.56 4.30
N GLU A 167 -18.43 16.91 4.57
CA GLU A 167 -18.92 17.08 5.94
C GLU A 167 -18.70 15.80 6.75
N ASP A 168 -18.24 15.93 8.00
CA ASP A 168 -17.78 14.83 8.87
C ASP A 168 -16.65 13.98 8.25
N GLY A 169 -15.93 14.52 7.26
CA GLY A 169 -14.88 13.78 6.58
C GLY A 169 -13.57 13.74 7.35
N CYS A 170 -12.79 12.69 7.15
CA CYS A 170 -11.54 12.44 7.85
C CYS A 170 -10.33 12.51 6.91
N ILE A 171 -9.37 13.38 7.23
CA ILE A 171 -8.09 13.48 6.52
C ILE A 171 -7.04 12.72 7.33
N ASN A 172 -6.49 11.65 6.77
CA ASN A 172 -5.33 10.98 7.35
C ASN A 172 -4.04 11.50 6.69
N PHE A 173 -3.25 12.26 7.45
CA PHE A 173 -1.91 12.62 7.04
C PHE A 173 -0.98 11.42 7.31
N PHE A 174 -0.92 10.51 6.34
CA PHE A 174 -0.17 9.26 6.42
C PHE A 174 1.32 9.44 6.10
N ALA A 175 1.65 10.49 5.34
CA ALA A 175 3.02 10.76 4.92
C ALA A 175 3.94 11.00 6.11
N GLY A 176 5.13 10.40 6.07
CA GLY A 176 6.21 10.63 7.04
C GLY A 176 7.12 11.78 6.60
N PRO A 177 7.00 13.01 7.13
CA PRO A 177 7.91 14.10 6.78
C PRO A 177 9.32 13.83 7.34
N ALA A 178 10.33 14.17 6.54
CA ALA A 178 11.72 14.10 6.97
C ALA A 178 12.17 15.31 7.82
N VAL A 179 11.36 16.37 7.83
CA VAL A 179 11.62 17.61 8.57
C VAL A 179 10.61 17.76 9.72
N HIS A 180 11.09 18.32 10.85
CA HIS A 180 10.23 18.52 12.02
C HIS A 180 9.22 19.67 11.84
N ASP A 181 9.54 20.65 11.01
CA ASP A 181 8.69 21.81 10.73
C ASP A 181 8.14 21.69 9.29
N LEU A 182 6.96 21.10 9.18
CA LEU A 182 6.19 21.03 7.93
C LEU A 182 4.81 21.65 8.15
N PRO A 183 4.68 22.97 7.94
CA PRO A 183 3.40 23.64 8.13
C PRO A 183 2.38 23.24 7.06
N GLY A 184 1.10 23.22 7.44
CA GLY A 184 -0.03 23.01 6.54
C GLY A 184 -1.15 24.01 6.84
N SER A 185 -1.96 24.34 5.83
CA SER A 185 -3.12 25.21 5.99
C SER A 185 -4.39 24.38 6.12
N LEU A 186 -5.26 24.76 7.06
CA LEU A 186 -6.56 24.16 7.28
C LEU A 186 -7.61 25.29 7.41
N ASN A 187 -8.73 25.15 6.70
CA ASN A 187 -9.84 26.08 6.83
C ASN A 187 -10.63 25.78 8.12
N LEU A 188 -10.44 26.61 9.14
CA LEU A 188 -11.07 26.43 10.45
C LEU A 188 -12.60 26.58 10.41
N TYR A 189 -13.16 27.27 9.42
CA TYR A 189 -14.61 27.29 9.18
C TYR A 189 -15.14 25.87 8.94
N ARG A 190 -14.46 25.10 8.09
CA ARG A 190 -14.86 23.73 7.78
C ARG A 190 -14.66 22.77 8.95
N VAL A 191 -13.64 23.00 9.78
CA VAL A 191 -13.49 22.25 11.04
C VAL A 191 -14.69 22.49 11.96
N HIS A 192 -15.15 23.74 12.05
CA HIS A 192 -16.22 24.12 12.97
C HIS A 192 -17.62 23.73 12.45
N TYR A 193 -17.91 24.05 11.18
CA TYR A 193 -19.25 23.88 10.62
C TYR A 193 -19.45 22.58 9.87
N ASP A 194 -18.43 22.09 9.16
CA ASP A 194 -18.52 20.85 8.38
C ASP A 194 -18.01 19.63 9.19
N GLY A 195 -17.46 19.84 10.38
CA GLY A 195 -16.96 18.75 11.22
C GLY A 195 -15.78 17.98 10.65
N ILE A 196 -15.05 18.54 9.67
CA ILE A 196 -13.88 17.84 9.13
C ILE A 196 -12.80 17.70 10.20
N HIS A 197 -12.09 16.58 10.17
CA HIS A 197 -11.05 16.32 11.16
C HIS A 197 -9.79 15.72 10.52
N VAL A 198 -8.67 15.86 11.20
CA VAL A 198 -7.36 15.43 10.76
C VAL A 198 -6.80 14.43 11.75
N VAL A 199 -6.33 13.33 11.25
CA VAL A 199 -5.63 12.31 12.02
C VAL A 199 -4.25 12.04 11.41
N GLY A 200 -3.32 11.54 12.22
CA GLY A 200 -2.02 11.07 11.78
C GLY A 200 -1.72 9.73 12.41
N THR A 201 -1.06 8.86 11.66
CA THR A 201 -0.67 7.55 12.14
C THR A 201 0.77 7.24 11.76
N ALA A 202 1.57 6.76 12.70
CA ALA A 202 2.96 6.39 12.47
C ALA A 202 3.20 4.96 12.99
N GLY A 203 3.82 4.13 12.17
CA GLY A 203 4.11 2.73 12.49
C GLY A 203 2.86 1.86 12.62
N SER A 204 3.06 0.67 13.19
CA SER A 204 2.01 -0.31 13.50
C SER A 204 2.30 -0.97 14.85
N ILE A 205 1.32 -1.69 15.39
CA ILE A 205 1.49 -2.53 16.57
C ILE A 205 1.34 -4.02 16.17
N PRO A 206 1.81 -4.98 17.00
CA PRO A 206 1.69 -6.41 16.68
C PRO A 206 0.29 -6.86 16.30
N ARG A 207 -0.75 -6.27 16.89
CA ARG A 207 -2.14 -6.57 16.55
C ARG A 207 -2.49 -6.16 15.11
N ASP A 208 -2.01 -5.02 14.63
CA ASP A 208 -2.27 -4.57 13.25
C ASP A 208 -1.62 -5.53 12.25
N MET A 209 -0.39 -5.97 12.54
CA MET A 209 0.29 -6.98 11.72
C MET A 209 -0.44 -8.32 11.74
N THR A 210 -0.92 -8.78 12.91
CA THR A 210 -1.72 -10.01 13.02
C THR A 210 -3.02 -9.92 12.19
N ASP A 211 -3.70 -8.78 12.23
CA ASP A 211 -4.92 -8.57 11.46
C ASP A 211 -4.64 -8.59 9.95
N VAL A 212 -3.54 -7.96 9.51
CA VAL A 212 -3.10 -8.00 8.11
C VAL A 212 -2.72 -9.41 7.67
N LEU A 213 -1.97 -10.16 8.49
CA LEU A 213 -1.63 -11.55 8.19
C LEU A 213 -2.90 -12.39 7.94
N ARG A 214 -3.93 -12.22 8.75
CA ARG A 214 -5.23 -12.89 8.55
C ARG A 214 -5.93 -12.49 7.24
N LEU A 215 -5.83 -11.19 6.85
CA LEU A 215 -6.38 -10.72 5.58
C LEU A 215 -5.64 -11.30 4.37
N MET A 216 -4.34 -11.58 4.50
CA MET A 216 -3.55 -12.28 3.48
C MET A 216 -3.91 -13.77 3.43
N GLU A 217 -3.93 -14.44 4.59
CA GLU A 217 -4.22 -15.87 4.74
C GLU A 217 -5.60 -16.27 4.20
N ASN A 218 -6.61 -15.41 4.38
CA ASN A 218 -7.96 -15.65 3.88
C ASN A 218 -8.22 -15.10 2.47
N GLY A 219 -7.21 -14.53 1.79
CA GLY A 219 -7.31 -14.00 0.43
C GLY A 219 -8.10 -12.69 0.30
N SER A 220 -8.41 -11.99 1.40
CA SER A 220 -9.10 -10.70 1.35
C SER A 220 -8.28 -9.63 0.63
N ILE A 221 -6.96 -9.65 0.80
CA ILE A 221 -6.00 -8.77 0.12
C ILE A 221 -4.96 -9.59 -0.63
N ALA A 222 -4.39 -9.00 -1.70
CA ALA A 222 -3.35 -9.62 -2.54
C ALA A 222 -2.00 -8.93 -2.32
N PRO A 223 -1.15 -9.41 -1.38
CA PRO A 223 0.13 -8.77 -1.07
C PRO A 223 1.09 -8.72 -2.26
N GLY A 224 0.98 -9.64 -3.21
CA GLY A 224 1.77 -9.64 -4.44
C GLY A 224 1.63 -8.39 -5.29
N ALA A 225 0.52 -7.64 -5.15
CA ALA A 225 0.33 -6.36 -5.83
C ALA A 225 1.38 -5.31 -5.44
N LEU A 226 2.00 -5.44 -4.27
CA LEU A 226 3.03 -4.54 -3.77
C LEU A 226 4.44 -4.93 -4.24
N VAL A 227 4.62 -6.12 -4.83
CA VAL A 227 5.95 -6.62 -5.20
C VAL A 227 6.27 -6.29 -6.65
N SER A 228 7.37 -5.59 -6.88
CA SER A 228 7.85 -5.24 -8.23
C SER A 228 9.12 -5.97 -8.61
N HIS A 229 9.96 -6.31 -7.63
CA HIS A 229 11.25 -6.94 -7.85
C HIS A 229 11.52 -8.03 -6.82
N ILE A 230 12.35 -8.97 -7.21
CA ILE A 230 12.95 -9.98 -6.34
C ILE A 230 14.47 -9.91 -6.41
N LEU A 231 15.16 -10.33 -5.34
CA LEU A 231 16.61 -10.36 -5.29
C LEU A 231 17.11 -11.38 -4.26
N GLY A 232 18.36 -11.77 -4.38
CA GLY A 232 19.09 -12.51 -3.36
C GLY A 232 19.84 -11.59 -2.39
N LEU A 233 20.39 -12.15 -1.34
CA LEU A 233 21.16 -11.40 -0.33
C LEU A 233 22.43 -10.75 -0.93
N ASN A 234 23.05 -11.37 -1.94
CA ASN A 234 24.20 -10.85 -2.67
C ASN A 234 23.95 -9.48 -3.31
N ALA A 235 22.72 -9.20 -3.75
CA ALA A 235 22.33 -7.94 -4.37
C ALA A 235 21.76 -6.91 -3.37
N ALA A 236 21.54 -7.27 -2.10
CA ALA A 236 20.82 -6.44 -1.14
C ALA A 236 21.50 -5.09 -0.86
N ALA A 237 22.82 -5.08 -0.66
CA ALA A 237 23.56 -3.84 -0.35
C ALA A 237 23.47 -2.85 -1.51
N GLN A 238 23.73 -3.28 -2.75
CA GLN A 238 23.67 -2.41 -3.91
C GLN A 238 22.24 -1.92 -4.18
N THR A 239 21.25 -2.78 -3.95
CA THR A 239 19.82 -2.39 -4.05
C THR A 239 19.48 -1.28 -3.07
N LEU A 240 19.95 -1.36 -1.81
CA LEU A 240 19.72 -0.32 -0.80
C LEU A 240 20.34 1.02 -1.20
N TYR A 241 21.57 1.03 -1.72
CA TYR A 241 22.20 2.26 -2.23
C TYR A 241 21.47 2.85 -3.44
N GLY A 242 20.84 2.02 -4.26
CA GLY A 242 20.06 2.46 -5.42
C GLY A 242 18.66 3.00 -5.09
N MET A 243 18.17 2.86 -3.86
CA MET A 243 16.79 3.25 -3.48
C MET A 243 16.55 4.77 -3.46
N GLU A 244 17.57 5.60 -3.58
CA GLU A 244 17.41 7.05 -3.77
C GLU A 244 16.62 7.40 -5.04
N LYS A 245 16.68 6.55 -6.05
CA LYS A 245 15.87 6.65 -7.27
C LYS A 245 14.78 5.58 -7.21
N PRO A 246 13.58 5.93 -6.72
CA PRO A 246 12.53 4.93 -6.54
C PRO A 246 12.06 4.38 -7.87
N ASP A 247 12.30 3.09 -8.06
CA ASP A 247 11.87 2.30 -9.21
C ASP A 247 10.91 1.19 -8.73
N GLY A 248 9.75 1.10 -9.35
CA GLY A 248 8.73 0.11 -9.01
C GLY A 248 8.13 0.29 -7.60
N ALA A 249 7.82 -0.85 -6.99
CA ALA A 249 7.22 -0.94 -5.66
C ALA A 249 8.16 -1.66 -4.66
N LYS A 250 7.65 -2.61 -3.86
CA LYS A 250 8.47 -3.36 -2.90
C LYS A 250 9.41 -4.35 -3.61
N LYS A 251 10.61 -4.49 -3.04
CA LYS A 251 11.65 -5.42 -3.49
C LYS A 251 11.80 -6.50 -2.41
N VAL A 252 11.53 -7.77 -2.78
CA VAL A 252 11.61 -8.90 -1.84
C VAL A 252 12.98 -9.53 -1.92
N CYS A 253 13.69 -9.56 -0.79
CA CYS A 253 15.01 -10.18 -0.67
C CYS A 253 14.90 -11.60 -0.10
N TYR A 254 15.38 -12.57 -0.86
CA TYR A 254 15.49 -13.97 -0.47
C TYR A 254 16.90 -14.25 0.05
N ASN A 255 17.07 -14.28 1.35
CA ASN A 255 18.37 -14.26 2.01
C ASN A 255 19.28 -15.50 1.75
N ALA A 256 18.72 -16.58 1.24
CA ALA A 256 19.47 -17.80 0.92
C ALA A 256 19.82 -17.93 -0.57
N LEU A 257 19.40 -16.97 -1.41
CA LEU A 257 19.55 -17.06 -2.85
C LEU A 257 20.66 -16.16 -3.38
N ASP A 258 21.33 -16.64 -4.44
CA ASP A 258 22.20 -15.86 -5.31
C ASP A 258 21.41 -15.37 -6.52
N LEU A 259 20.84 -14.18 -6.43
CA LEU A 259 19.95 -13.61 -7.43
C LEU A 259 20.20 -12.11 -7.55
N PRO A 260 20.50 -11.57 -8.74
CA PRO A 260 20.56 -10.14 -8.95
C PRO A 260 19.19 -9.50 -8.71
N LEU A 261 19.17 -8.16 -8.51
CA LEU A 261 17.91 -7.43 -8.50
C LEU A 261 17.21 -7.60 -9.85
N THR A 262 16.04 -8.24 -9.84
CA THR A 262 15.31 -8.62 -11.04
C THR A 262 13.87 -8.10 -10.95
N ALA A 263 13.44 -7.33 -11.95
CA ALA A 263 12.06 -6.89 -12.05
C ALA A 263 11.15 -8.04 -12.52
N ILE A 264 9.98 -8.18 -11.91
CA ILE A 264 8.98 -9.18 -12.34
C ILE A 264 8.54 -8.92 -13.78
N ALA A 265 8.53 -7.65 -14.20
CA ALA A 265 8.20 -7.25 -15.56
C ALA A 265 9.19 -7.79 -16.61
N ASP A 266 10.44 -8.09 -16.22
CA ASP A 266 11.49 -8.56 -17.12
C ASP A 266 11.49 -10.08 -17.32
N PHE A 267 10.66 -10.83 -16.59
CA PHE A 267 10.66 -12.29 -16.64
C PHE A 267 10.38 -12.86 -18.05
N GLU A 268 9.54 -12.19 -18.83
CA GLU A 268 9.26 -12.59 -20.22
C GLU A 268 10.53 -12.54 -21.09
N GLU A 269 11.27 -11.43 -20.97
CA GLU A 269 12.49 -11.24 -21.76
C GLU A 269 13.62 -12.17 -21.29
N LEU A 270 13.84 -12.23 -19.97
CA LEU A 270 14.83 -13.12 -19.36
C LEU A 270 14.52 -14.59 -19.65
N GLY A 271 13.26 -14.97 -19.71
CA GLY A 271 12.81 -16.32 -20.01
C GLY A 271 13.13 -16.80 -21.43
N LYS A 272 13.50 -15.91 -22.36
CA LYS A 272 13.97 -16.31 -23.70
C LYS A 272 15.30 -17.04 -23.66
N THR A 273 16.10 -16.79 -22.64
CA THR A 273 17.46 -17.35 -22.49
C THR A 273 17.62 -18.21 -21.24
N ASP A 274 16.78 -18.04 -20.23
CA ASP A 274 16.83 -18.77 -18.97
C ASP A 274 15.48 -19.45 -18.67
N PRO A 275 15.42 -20.79 -18.69
CA PRO A 275 14.21 -21.56 -18.41
C PRO A 275 13.58 -21.28 -17.05
N MET A 276 14.37 -20.87 -16.04
CA MET A 276 13.86 -20.51 -14.72
C MET A 276 12.92 -19.30 -14.83
N PHE A 277 13.35 -18.25 -15.52
CA PHE A 277 12.51 -17.06 -15.71
C PHE A 277 11.32 -17.30 -16.63
N ALA A 278 11.44 -18.20 -17.64
CA ALA A 278 10.31 -18.61 -18.46
C ALA A 278 9.19 -19.25 -17.61
N GLN A 279 9.56 -20.12 -16.68
CA GLN A 279 8.59 -20.73 -15.77
C GLN A 279 8.04 -19.72 -14.76
N LEU A 280 8.89 -18.84 -14.18
CA LEU A 280 8.45 -17.78 -13.30
C LEU A 280 7.46 -16.83 -14.00
N HIS A 281 7.72 -16.47 -15.26
CA HIS A 281 6.78 -15.69 -16.07
C HIS A 281 5.42 -16.40 -16.15
N THR A 282 5.40 -17.69 -16.52
CA THR A 282 4.17 -18.47 -16.62
C THR A 282 3.38 -18.48 -15.31
N LEU A 283 4.06 -18.70 -14.17
CA LEU A 283 3.43 -18.73 -12.85
C LEU A 283 2.89 -17.36 -12.43
N VAL A 284 3.60 -16.29 -12.73
CA VAL A 284 3.15 -14.92 -12.45
C VAL A 284 1.93 -14.59 -13.33
N GLN A 285 1.94 -14.92 -14.63
CA GLN A 285 0.79 -14.66 -15.51
C GLN A 285 -0.47 -15.42 -15.10
N LYS A 286 -0.32 -16.67 -14.63
CA LYS A 286 -1.44 -17.47 -14.07
C LYS A 286 -2.17 -16.73 -12.93
N HIS A 287 -1.47 -15.88 -12.19
CA HIS A 287 -1.99 -15.08 -11.07
C HIS A 287 -2.15 -13.60 -11.41
N GLY A 288 -2.51 -13.27 -12.66
CA GLY A 288 -2.82 -11.92 -13.09
C GLY A 288 -1.62 -10.96 -13.12
N GLY A 289 -0.41 -11.48 -13.29
CA GLY A 289 0.82 -10.69 -13.34
C GLY A 289 1.43 -10.38 -11.96
N LEU A 290 0.88 -10.93 -10.87
CA LEU A 290 1.33 -10.66 -9.51
C LEU A 290 2.29 -11.73 -8.99
N TRP A 291 3.27 -11.30 -8.17
CA TRP A 291 4.08 -12.24 -7.40
C TRP A 291 3.21 -13.07 -6.46
N ASN A 292 3.46 -14.35 -6.37
CA ASN A 292 2.59 -15.31 -5.69
C ASN A 292 3.36 -16.49 -5.10
N ALA A 293 2.70 -17.28 -4.27
CA ALA A 293 3.32 -18.40 -3.55
C ALA A 293 3.83 -19.53 -4.48
N GLU A 294 3.15 -19.79 -5.60
CA GLU A 294 3.63 -20.82 -6.56
C GLU A 294 4.95 -20.38 -7.22
N ALA A 295 5.03 -19.11 -7.62
CA ALA A 295 6.24 -18.53 -8.20
C ALA A 295 7.38 -18.47 -7.16
N GLU A 296 7.07 -18.11 -5.91
CA GLU A 296 8.05 -18.13 -4.83
C GLU A 296 8.58 -19.54 -4.54
N ALA A 297 7.71 -20.53 -4.42
CA ALA A 297 8.10 -21.92 -4.18
C ALA A 297 9.03 -22.43 -5.29
N TYR A 298 8.67 -22.16 -6.56
CA TYR A 298 9.50 -22.52 -7.70
C TYR A 298 10.86 -21.80 -7.68
N LEU A 299 10.89 -20.49 -7.36
CA LEU A 299 12.13 -19.74 -7.22
C LEU A 299 13.02 -20.33 -6.12
N LEU A 300 12.44 -20.62 -4.95
CA LEU A 300 13.18 -21.19 -3.82
C LEU A 300 13.77 -22.57 -4.11
N GLU A 301 13.18 -23.36 -5.00
CA GLU A 301 13.66 -24.67 -5.40
C GLU A 301 14.77 -24.58 -6.47
N ASN A 302 14.61 -23.71 -7.45
CA ASN A 302 15.40 -23.74 -8.70
C ASN A 302 16.48 -22.63 -8.78
N CYS A 303 16.41 -21.59 -7.98
CA CYS A 303 17.42 -20.52 -7.98
C CYS A 303 18.70 -20.97 -7.26
N PRO A 304 19.90 -20.59 -7.75
CA PRO A 304 21.16 -20.83 -7.06
C PRO A 304 21.14 -20.35 -5.60
N LYS A 305 21.80 -21.11 -4.73
CA LYS A 305 21.95 -20.79 -3.30
C LYS A 305 23.26 -20.08 -3.03
N LEU A 306 23.29 -19.22 -1.98
CA LEU A 306 24.49 -18.60 -1.44
C LEU A 306 25.29 -19.58 -0.59
#